data_43157fcdb79bfff9233875f5eb6fd3c2
#
_entry.id   43157fcdb79bfff9233875f5eb6fd3c2
#
_cell.length_a   1.000
_cell.length_b   1.000
_cell.length_c   1.000
_cell.angle_alpha   90.00
_cell.angle_beta   90.00
_cell.angle_gamma   90.00
#
_symmetry.space_group_name_H-M   'P 1'
#
loop_
_entity.id
_entity.type
_entity.pdbx_description
1 polymer ?
#
loop_
_entity_poly.entity_id
_entity_poly.type
_entity_poly.pdbx_seq_one_letter_code
_entity_poly.pdbx_strand_id
1 'polypeptide(L)'
;MTKSFDVQDRRDFCKRLASAAAGTAGLAILPACSGSGNPMSSIPGNPLSTVSGTVSNGTVTVNVATGPLATSGGMALVSSTAGQFLVTRTGASTFVALTAQCTHEACVVSLGTGSSFVCPCHGSEFDTSGHVLVGPASTPLRQFQTQFANNVLTIS
;
A
#
# COMPACT_ATOMS: atom_id res chain seq x y z
N MET A 1 19.81 14.49 -34.14
CA MET A 1 19.41 15.89 -33.84
C MET A 1 18.27 15.81 -32.83
N THR A 2 18.58 15.84 -31.55
CA THR A 2 17.64 15.82 -30.46
C THR A 2 17.27 17.25 -30.08
N LYS A 3 16.01 17.65 -30.29
CA LYS A 3 15.49 18.95 -29.81
C LYS A 3 15.27 18.87 -28.32
N SER A 4 16.10 19.59 -27.59
CA SER A 4 15.89 19.91 -26.18
C SER A 4 14.67 20.81 -26.06
N PHE A 5 13.61 20.38 -25.38
CA PHE A 5 12.49 21.25 -25.03
C PHE A 5 12.89 22.12 -23.85
N ASP A 6 13.05 23.41 -24.11
CA ASP A 6 13.47 24.43 -23.15
C ASP A 6 12.34 24.71 -22.14
N VAL A 7 12.70 24.81 -20.86
CA VAL A 7 11.81 25.15 -19.73
C VAL A 7 11.20 26.56 -19.89
N GLN A 8 11.77 27.41 -20.75
CA GLN A 8 11.31 28.76 -21.04
C GLN A 8 9.95 28.76 -21.75
N ASP A 9 9.71 27.77 -22.61
CA ASP A 9 8.50 27.71 -23.46
C ASP A 9 7.21 27.47 -22.66
N ARG A 10 7.30 26.84 -21.51
CA ARG A 10 6.16 26.59 -20.59
C ARG A 10 5.71 27.85 -19.85
N ARG A 11 6.62 28.79 -19.57
CA ARG A 11 6.31 30.02 -18.86
C ARG A 11 5.64 31.04 -19.77
N ASP A 12 5.98 31.06 -21.06
CA ASP A 12 5.41 32.00 -22.03
C ASP A 12 4.00 31.57 -22.46
N PHE A 13 3.69 30.27 -22.44
CA PHE A 13 2.33 29.79 -22.68
C PHE A 13 1.34 30.29 -21.62
N CYS A 14 1.73 30.27 -20.35
CA CYS A 14 0.88 30.74 -19.25
C CYS A 14 0.66 32.28 -19.26
N LYS A 15 1.63 33.06 -19.79
CA LYS A 15 1.50 34.52 -19.85
C LYS A 15 0.56 35.00 -20.99
N ARG A 16 0.44 34.21 -22.05
CA ARG A 16 -0.44 34.58 -23.21
C ARG A 16 -1.92 34.33 -22.95
N LEU A 17 -2.28 33.50 -21.96
CA LEU A 17 -3.68 33.25 -21.57
C LEU A 17 -4.27 34.33 -20.63
N ALA A 18 -3.44 35.21 -20.09
CA ALA A 18 -3.90 36.24 -19.13
C ALA A 18 -4.34 37.57 -19.76
N SER A 19 -4.28 37.74 -21.10
CA SER A 19 -4.45 39.05 -21.74
C SER A 19 -5.76 39.25 -22.55
N ALA A 20 -6.75 38.36 -22.42
CA ALA A 20 -8.00 38.46 -23.19
C ALA A 20 -9.25 38.27 -22.33
N ALA A 21 -9.46 39.15 -21.33
CA ALA A 21 -10.78 39.36 -20.72
C ALA A 21 -10.86 40.71 -20.00
N ALA A 22 -11.04 41.79 -20.77
CA ALA A 22 -11.58 43.02 -20.24
C ALA A 22 -13.03 43.11 -20.73
N GLY A 23 -13.99 42.97 -19.82
CA GLY A 23 -15.39 43.24 -20.11
C GLY A 23 -16.38 42.38 -19.36
N THR A 24 -17.10 43.04 -18.43
CA THR A 24 -18.33 42.67 -17.73
C THR A 24 -18.18 42.04 -16.36
N ALA A 25 -18.68 42.80 -15.35
CA ALA A 25 -18.82 42.44 -13.98
C ALA A 25 -19.76 41.24 -13.79
N GLY A 26 -19.20 40.12 -13.38
CA GLY A 26 -19.90 38.95 -12.91
C GLY A 26 -19.09 38.35 -11.77
N LEU A 27 -19.67 38.31 -10.58
CA LEU A 27 -19.06 37.76 -9.36
C LEU A 27 -18.91 36.23 -9.54
N ALA A 28 -17.85 35.81 -10.21
CA ALA A 28 -17.49 34.41 -10.33
C ALA A 28 -16.62 34.02 -9.13
N ILE A 29 -17.20 33.25 -8.22
CA ILE A 29 -16.47 32.53 -7.16
C ILE A 29 -15.55 31.54 -7.87
N LEU A 30 -14.27 31.89 -7.99
CA LEU A 30 -13.25 30.95 -8.43
C LEU A 30 -13.06 29.90 -7.32
N PRO A 31 -13.24 28.60 -7.60
CA PRO A 31 -12.81 27.59 -6.66
C PRO A 31 -11.29 27.70 -6.52
N ALA A 32 -10.85 28.07 -5.32
CA ALA A 32 -9.44 28.05 -4.97
C ALA A 32 -8.95 26.60 -5.11
N CYS A 33 -8.20 26.31 -6.17
CA CYS A 33 -7.40 25.10 -6.24
C CYS A 33 -6.27 25.18 -5.22
N SER A 34 -6.63 24.97 -3.94
CA SER A 34 -5.68 24.71 -2.86
C SER A 34 -5.30 23.24 -2.91
N GLY A 35 -4.70 22.82 -4.02
CA GLY A 35 -4.11 21.51 -4.18
C GLY A 35 -2.61 21.59 -3.94
N SER A 36 -2.17 21.65 -2.68
CA SER A 36 -0.84 21.19 -2.28
C SER A 36 -0.77 19.67 -2.44
N GLY A 37 -0.94 19.17 -3.65
CA GLY A 37 -0.71 17.79 -4.01
C GLY A 37 0.72 17.67 -4.49
N ASN A 38 1.60 17.09 -3.66
CA ASN A 38 2.82 16.50 -4.15
C ASN A 38 2.45 15.54 -5.30
N PRO A 39 3.11 15.61 -6.48
CA PRO A 39 2.87 14.65 -7.56
C PRO A 39 3.59 13.32 -7.35
N MET A 40 3.73 12.86 -6.12
CA MET A 40 3.98 11.47 -5.83
C MET A 40 2.63 10.78 -5.92
N SER A 41 2.29 10.26 -7.10
CA SER A 41 1.15 9.35 -7.28
C SER A 41 1.25 8.23 -6.26
N SER A 42 0.52 8.37 -5.15
CA SER A 42 0.27 7.24 -4.28
C SER A 42 -0.47 6.19 -5.12
N ILE A 43 0.19 5.09 -5.41
CA ILE A 43 -0.43 3.94 -6.06
C ILE A 43 -1.58 3.52 -5.14
N PRO A 44 -2.82 3.46 -5.61
CA PRO A 44 -3.95 3.13 -4.77
C PRO A 44 -3.84 1.66 -4.32
N GLY A 45 -3.19 1.43 -3.18
CA GLY A 45 -3.32 0.16 -2.47
C GLY A 45 -4.65 0.19 -1.70
N ASN A 46 -5.45 -0.85 -1.85
CA ASN A 46 -6.64 -1.01 -1.01
C ASN A 46 -6.19 -1.37 0.41
N PRO A 47 -6.60 -0.64 1.48
CA PRO A 47 -6.14 -0.95 2.82
C PRO A 47 -6.61 -2.35 3.23
N LEU A 48 -5.68 -3.16 3.73
CA LEU A 48 -6.02 -4.43 4.38
C LEU A 48 -6.81 -4.18 5.66
N SER A 49 -7.80 -5.01 5.93
CA SER A 49 -8.44 -5.02 7.24
C SER A 49 -7.40 -5.32 8.31
N THR A 50 -7.34 -4.47 9.35
CA THR A 50 -6.37 -4.63 10.44
C THR A 50 -6.94 -5.51 11.54
N VAL A 51 -6.14 -6.48 11.98
CA VAL A 51 -6.45 -7.37 13.11
C VAL A 51 -5.37 -7.18 14.18
N SER A 52 -5.78 -7.09 15.44
CA SER A 52 -4.83 -6.95 16.56
C SER A 52 -4.21 -8.30 16.92
N GLY A 53 -2.88 -8.32 17.02
CA GLY A 53 -2.12 -9.45 17.54
C GLY A 53 -1.65 -9.20 18.97
N THR A 54 -1.69 -10.23 19.81
CA THR A 54 -1.16 -10.20 21.17
C THR A 54 0.25 -10.79 21.19
N VAL A 55 1.20 -10.08 21.80
CA VAL A 55 2.59 -10.57 21.91
C VAL A 55 2.80 -11.28 23.26
N SER A 56 3.34 -12.48 23.21
CA SER A 56 3.73 -13.27 24.39
C SER A 56 4.96 -14.12 24.06
N ASN A 57 5.97 -14.08 24.90
CA ASN A 57 7.20 -14.88 24.76
C ASN A 57 7.85 -14.83 23.37
N GLY A 58 7.86 -13.63 22.75
CA GLY A 58 8.47 -13.43 21.42
C GLY A 58 7.62 -13.91 20.24
N THR A 59 6.41 -14.40 20.49
CA THR A 59 5.45 -14.81 19.46
C THR A 59 4.25 -13.87 19.42
N VAL A 60 3.62 -13.77 18.25
CA VAL A 60 2.37 -13.01 18.06
C VAL A 60 1.23 -13.98 17.87
N THR A 61 0.19 -13.88 18.70
CA THR A 61 -1.02 -14.69 18.60
C THR A 61 -2.20 -13.85 18.11
N VAL A 62 -3.01 -14.45 17.24
CA VAL A 62 -4.19 -13.80 16.61
C VAL A 62 -5.37 -14.77 16.67
N ASN A 63 -6.53 -14.32 17.17
CA ASN A 63 -7.76 -15.07 17.04
C ASN A 63 -8.32 -14.91 15.62
N VAL A 64 -8.51 -16.01 14.92
CA VAL A 64 -8.99 -16.03 13.52
C VAL A 64 -10.34 -16.74 13.38
N ALA A 65 -11.10 -16.91 14.48
CA ALA A 65 -12.45 -17.47 14.44
C ALA A 65 -13.44 -16.59 13.67
N THR A 66 -13.18 -15.29 13.65
CA THR A 66 -14.03 -14.28 12.99
C THR A 66 -13.15 -13.30 12.23
N GLY A 67 -13.80 -12.48 11.38
CA GLY A 67 -13.10 -11.43 10.61
C GLY A 67 -12.45 -11.94 9.34
N PRO A 68 -11.51 -11.16 8.78
CA PRO A 68 -10.97 -11.39 7.44
C PRO A 68 -10.19 -12.71 7.29
N LEU A 69 -9.65 -13.25 8.39
CA LEU A 69 -8.89 -14.51 8.40
C LEU A 69 -9.75 -15.75 8.75
N ALA A 70 -11.08 -15.61 8.88
CA ALA A 70 -11.96 -16.72 9.25
C ALA A 70 -12.14 -17.74 8.11
N THR A 71 -11.94 -17.34 6.87
CA THR A 71 -12.12 -18.18 5.68
C THR A 71 -10.85 -18.28 4.84
N SER A 72 -10.69 -19.38 4.11
CA SER A 72 -9.59 -19.55 3.15
C SER A 72 -9.63 -18.45 2.09
N GLY A 73 -8.47 -17.95 1.69
CA GLY A 73 -8.31 -16.80 0.81
C GLY A 73 -8.37 -15.44 1.54
N GLY A 74 -8.72 -15.43 2.82
CA GLY A 74 -8.76 -14.21 3.63
C GLY A 74 -7.36 -13.61 3.84
N MET A 75 -7.28 -12.28 3.82
CA MET A 75 -6.04 -11.52 4.01
C MET A 75 -6.25 -10.40 5.03
N ALA A 76 -5.25 -10.16 5.86
CA ALA A 76 -5.28 -9.10 6.87
C ALA A 76 -3.89 -8.54 7.16
N LEU A 77 -3.87 -7.30 7.64
CA LEU A 77 -2.73 -6.70 8.31
C LEU A 77 -2.83 -7.01 9.81
N VAL A 78 -2.00 -7.89 10.31
CA VAL A 78 -1.90 -8.14 11.76
C VAL A 78 -0.97 -7.08 12.37
N SER A 79 -1.49 -6.28 13.28
CA SER A 79 -0.74 -5.25 14.00
C SER A 79 -0.51 -5.65 15.44
N SER A 80 0.73 -5.57 15.90
CA SER A 80 1.13 -5.92 17.26
C SER A 80 2.27 -5.02 17.75
N THR A 81 2.64 -5.13 19.01
CA THR A 81 3.82 -4.43 19.57
C THR A 81 5.14 -5.00 19.06
N ALA A 82 5.15 -6.22 18.49
CA ALA A 82 6.32 -6.82 17.85
C ALA A 82 6.48 -6.42 16.38
N GLY A 83 5.50 -5.73 15.79
CA GLY A 83 5.51 -5.28 14.40
C GLY A 83 4.20 -5.58 13.68
N GLN A 84 4.24 -5.36 12.36
CA GLN A 84 3.10 -5.58 11.46
C GLN A 84 3.41 -6.72 10.49
N PHE A 85 2.40 -7.57 10.26
CA PHE A 85 2.50 -8.75 9.42
C PHE A 85 1.36 -8.77 8.40
N LEU A 86 1.69 -9.09 7.14
CA LEU A 86 0.70 -9.46 6.13
C LEU A 86 0.37 -10.94 6.35
N VAL A 87 -0.87 -11.25 6.62
CA VAL A 87 -1.30 -12.63 6.85
C VAL A 87 -2.32 -13.03 5.81
N THR A 88 -2.08 -14.17 5.15
CA THR A 88 -3.00 -14.81 4.22
C THR A 88 -3.37 -16.19 4.74
N ARG A 89 -4.65 -16.50 4.80
CA ARG A 89 -5.12 -17.86 5.05
C ARG A 89 -5.18 -18.64 3.75
N THR A 90 -4.25 -19.56 3.54
CA THR A 90 -4.11 -20.31 2.28
C THR A 90 -4.96 -21.59 2.24
N GLY A 91 -5.46 -22.04 3.39
CA GLY A 91 -6.30 -23.23 3.47
C GLY A 91 -7.07 -23.31 4.80
N ALA A 92 -7.68 -24.45 5.08
CA ALA A 92 -8.50 -24.63 6.28
C ALA A 92 -7.72 -24.38 7.58
N SER A 93 -6.44 -24.82 7.61
CA SER A 93 -5.54 -24.69 8.76
C SER A 93 -4.16 -24.14 8.39
N THR A 94 -3.97 -23.63 7.20
CA THR A 94 -2.69 -23.14 6.68
C THR A 94 -2.70 -21.64 6.49
N PHE A 95 -1.62 -20.99 6.91
CA PHE A 95 -1.43 -19.55 6.84
C PHE A 95 -0.03 -19.21 6.35
N VAL A 96 0.11 -18.09 5.69
CA VAL A 96 1.38 -17.44 5.37
C VAL A 96 1.40 -16.11 6.12
N ALA A 97 2.48 -15.85 6.84
CA ALA A 97 2.73 -14.57 7.50
C ALA A 97 4.03 -13.97 6.96
N LEU A 98 3.96 -12.73 6.47
CA LEU A 98 5.06 -11.99 5.87
C LEU A 98 5.28 -10.69 6.65
N THR A 99 6.50 -10.12 6.57
CA THR A 99 6.68 -8.74 7.02
C THR A 99 5.76 -7.82 6.23
N ALA A 100 5.13 -6.84 6.90
CA ALA A 100 4.37 -5.81 6.21
C ALA A 100 5.25 -4.67 5.69
N GLN A 101 6.56 -4.71 5.93
CA GLN A 101 7.50 -3.69 5.45
C GLN A 101 8.02 -4.04 4.07
N CYS A 102 7.85 -3.12 3.12
CA CYS A 102 8.39 -3.23 1.78
C CYS A 102 9.93 -3.32 1.81
N THR A 103 10.48 -4.25 1.06
CA THR A 103 11.93 -4.48 0.99
C THR A 103 12.69 -3.44 0.16
N HIS A 104 11.98 -2.52 -0.51
CA HIS A 104 12.59 -1.37 -1.17
C HIS A 104 12.85 -0.22 -0.17
N GLU A 105 11.81 0.28 0.52
CA GLU A 105 11.90 1.43 1.45
C GLU A 105 10.98 1.31 2.67
N ALA A 106 10.85 0.15 3.26
CA ALA A 106 10.16 -0.08 4.53
C ALA A 106 8.73 0.52 4.68
N CYS A 107 8.10 0.99 3.59
CA CYS A 107 6.71 1.41 3.59
C CYS A 107 5.80 0.21 3.91
N VAL A 108 4.69 0.46 4.59
CA VAL A 108 3.71 -0.58 4.87
C VAL A 108 3.01 -0.98 3.58
N VAL A 109 3.08 -2.27 3.27
CA VAL A 109 2.49 -2.87 2.07
C VAL A 109 0.97 -3.01 2.26
N SER A 110 0.23 -2.77 1.20
CA SER A 110 -1.24 -2.83 1.13
C SER A 110 -1.71 -3.98 0.25
N LEU A 111 -3.03 -4.17 0.19
CA LEU A 111 -3.63 -5.11 -0.75
C LEU A 111 -3.52 -4.56 -2.19
N GLY A 112 -3.00 -5.37 -3.08
CA GLY A 112 -2.94 -5.11 -4.52
C GLY A 112 -4.19 -5.57 -5.25
N THR A 113 -4.08 -5.78 -6.55
CA THR A 113 -5.14 -6.33 -7.37
C THR A 113 -5.16 -7.86 -7.30
N GLY A 114 -6.34 -8.46 -7.22
CA GLY A 114 -6.46 -9.91 -7.07
C GLY A 114 -5.91 -10.40 -5.73
N SER A 115 -5.01 -11.39 -5.77
CA SER A 115 -4.36 -11.97 -4.58
C SER A 115 -2.90 -11.54 -4.51
N SER A 116 -2.60 -10.25 -4.63
CA SER A 116 -1.25 -9.69 -4.52
C SER A 116 -1.18 -8.61 -3.43
N PHE A 117 0.03 -8.25 -3.07
CA PHE A 117 0.33 -7.13 -2.19
C PHE A 117 1.05 -6.04 -2.99
N VAL A 118 0.76 -4.77 -2.72
CA VAL A 118 1.39 -3.62 -3.38
C VAL A 118 1.98 -2.65 -2.36
N CYS A 119 3.17 -2.18 -2.62
CA CYS A 119 3.78 -1.10 -1.85
C CYS A 119 3.28 0.26 -2.40
N PRO A 120 2.55 1.07 -1.61
CA PRO A 120 1.97 2.31 -2.10
C PRO A 120 2.99 3.41 -2.36
N CYS A 121 4.23 3.26 -1.90
CA CYS A 121 5.27 4.28 -2.07
C CYS A 121 5.83 4.29 -3.50
N HIS A 122 6.23 3.13 -4.03
CA HIS A 122 6.92 3.05 -5.33
C HIS A 122 6.41 1.90 -6.22
N GLY A 123 5.28 1.26 -5.87
CA GLY A 123 4.62 0.28 -6.72
C GLY A 123 5.26 -1.10 -6.79
N SER A 124 6.14 -1.45 -5.85
CA SER A 124 6.59 -2.84 -5.79
C SER A 124 5.42 -3.76 -5.50
N GLU A 125 5.31 -4.86 -6.24
CA GLU A 125 4.26 -5.86 -6.04
C GLU A 125 4.87 -7.20 -5.60
N PHE A 126 4.12 -7.90 -4.74
CA PHE A 126 4.50 -9.19 -4.18
C PHE A 126 3.32 -10.15 -4.26
N ASP A 127 3.61 -11.44 -4.45
CA ASP A 127 2.60 -12.48 -4.31
C ASP A 127 2.28 -12.78 -2.83
N THR A 128 1.30 -13.63 -2.58
CA THR A 128 0.91 -14.03 -1.21
C THR A 128 1.95 -14.89 -0.48
N SER A 129 3.01 -15.33 -1.17
CA SER A 129 4.17 -16.01 -0.60
C SER A 129 5.35 -15.05 -0.36
N GLY A 130 5.21 -13.79 -0.75
CA GLY A 130 6.19 -12.75 -0.56
C GLY A 130 7.19 -12.58 -1.70
N HIS A 131 7.11 -13.33 -2.81
CA HIS A 131 8.00 -13.15 -3.94
C HIS A 131 7.69 -11.84 -4.67
N VAL A 132 8.74 -11.20 -5.18
CA VAL A 132 8.59 -9.97 -5.96
C VAL A 132 7.98 -10.30 -7.32
N LEU A 133 6.88 -9.64 -7.66
CA LEU A 133 6.24 -9.69 -8.97
C LEU A 133 6.65 -8.48 -9.81
N VAL A 134 6.69 -7.28 -9.19
CA VAL A 134 7.06 -6.00 -9.82
C VAL A 134 8.00 -5.24 -8.90
N GLY A 135 9.11 -4.71 -9.45
CA GLY A 135 10.03 -3.83 -8.74
C GLY A 135 9.45 -2.44 -8.45
N PRO A 136 10.21 -1.58 -7.76
CA PRO A 136 11.65 -1.57 -7.58
C PRO A 136 12.23 -2.47 -6.48
N ALA A 137 11.43 -3.09 -5.60
CA ALA A 137 11.95 -4.09 -4.66
C ALA A 137 12.66 -5.22 -5.41
N SER A 138 13.81 -5.66 -4.92
CA SER A 138 14.63 -6.73 -5.52
C SER A 138 14.71 -7.99 -4.67
N THR A 139 14.20 -7.94 -3.44
CA THR A 139 14.20 -9.07 -2.50
C THR A 139 12.79 -9.38 -2.03
N PRO A 140 12.47 -10.67 -1.76
CA PRO A 140 11.16 -11.06 -1.26
C PRO A 140 10.87 -10.50 0.13
N LEU A 141 9.60 -10.44 0.50
CA LEU A 141 9.17 -10.16 1.88
C LEU A 141 9.60 -11.33 2.78
N ARG A 142 10.11 -11.00 3.97
CA ARG A 142 10.48 -12.01 4.95
C ARG A 142 9.24 -12.79 5.40
N GLN A 143 9.31 -14.11 5.36
CA GLN A 143 8.28 -15.00 5.86
C GLN A 143 8.59 -15.42 7.31
N PHE A 144 7.54 -15.57 8.11
CA PHE A 144 7.55 -16.01 9.49
C PHE A 144 6.93 -17.41 9.61
N GLN A 145 7.35 -18.15 10.61
CA GLN A 145 6.74 -19.45 10.92
C GLN A 145 5.32 -19.24 11.44
N THR A 146 4.40 -20.12 11.06
CA THR A 146 3.01 -20.09 11.48
C THR A 146 2.57 -21.40 12.06
N GLN A 147 1.81 -21.36 13.16
CA GLN A 147 1.14 -22.51 13.75
C GLN A 147 -0.33 -22.15 13.99
N PHE A 148 -1.24 -23.08 13.73
CA PHE A 148 -2.66 -22.86 13.90
C PHE A 148 -3.29 -23.98 14.72
N ALA A 149 -3.96 -23.62 15.81
CA ALA A 149 -4.73 -24.52 16.65
C ALA A 149 -5.87 -23.77 17.34
N ASN A 150 -7.02 -24.39 17.49
CA ASN A 150 -8.16 -23.86 18.27
C ASN A 150 -8.56 -22.42 17.86
N ASN A 151 -8.59 -22.12 16.56
CA ASN A 151 -8.83 -20.79 16.02
C ASN A 151 -7.80 -19.71 16.43
N VAL A 152 -6.65 -20.11 16.93
CA VAL A 152 -5.54 -19.20 17.22
C VAL A 152 -4.41 -19.46 16.24
N LEU A 153 -4.01 -18.41 15.53
CA LEU A 153 -2.81 -18.36 14.72
C LEU A 153 -1.66 -17.83 15.57
N THR A 154 -0.54 -18.53 15.59
CA THR A 154 0.72 -18.11 16.22
C THR A 154 1.74 -17.82 15.13
N ILE A 155 2.42 -16.67 15.21
CA ILE A 155 3.48 -16.19 14.30
C ILE A 155 4.77 -16.04 15.10
N SER A 156 5.89 -16.62 14.61
CA SER A 156 7.20 -16.59 15.28
C SER A 156 8.37 -16.39 14.31
#